data_9f876c542292731fc83d9906390be43d
#
_entry.id   9f876c542292731fc83d9906390be43d
#
_cell.length_a   1.000
_cell.length_b   1.000
_cell.length_c   1.000
_cell.angle_alpha   90.00
_cell.angle_beta   90.00
_cell.angle_gamma   90.00
#
_symmetry.space_group_name_H-M   'P 1'
#
loop_
_entity.id
_entity.type
_entity.pdbx_description
1 polymer ?
#
loop_
_entity_poly.entity_id
_entity_poly.type
_entity_poly.pdbx_seq_one_letter_code
_entity_poly.pdbx_strand_id
1 'polypeptide(L)'
;MLYKFCKCGKKIEYSLKMCKECASKEDSRIKERYKDYRRRRADKDIQTFYASKEWKIAKDKAKIRDNYICKLCWDKEVFKFVEVVHHVKEVKEYFNKKLELDNLICLCNCCHKEVHKQYKKNKDSKDRMQEKLKSLIK
;
A
#
# COMPACT_ATOMS: atom_id res chain seq x y z
N MET A 1 12.10 -17.73 -38.50
CA MET A 1 11.64 -16.57 -37.69
C MET A 1 10.17 -16.34 -38.00
N LEU A 2 9.33 -16.29 -36.98
CA LEU A 2 7.88 -16.12 -37.13
C LEU A 2 7.50 -14.67 -37.04
N TYR A 3 6.51 -14.24 -37.83
CA TYR A 3 5.97 -12.87 -37.86
C TYR A 3 4.47 -12.85 -37.66
N LYS A 4 3.95 -11.73 -37.18
CA LYS A 4 2.51 -11.43 -37.08
C LYS A 4 2.27 -9.97 -37.43
N PHE A 5 0.99 -9.59 -37.55
CA PHE A 5 0.63 -8.20 -37.75
C PHE A 5 0.31 -7.49 -36.42
N CYS A 6 0.86 -6.31 -36.23
CA CYS A 6 0.42 -5.40 -35.19
C CYS A 6 -1.01 -4.89 -35.50
N LYS A 7 -1.74 -4.44 -34.50
CA LYS A 7 -3.08 -3.82 -34.69
C LYS A 7 -3.14 -2.67 -35.68
N CYS A 8 -2.01 -2.02 -35.99
CA CYS A 8 -1.90 -0.95 -36.99
C CYS A 8 -1.56 -1.48 -38.40
N GLY A 9 -1.48 -2.80 -38.60
CA GLY A 9 -1.16 -3.43 -39.89
C GLY A 9 0.33 -3.62 -40.18
N LYS A 10 1.24 -3.12 -39.33
CA LYS A 10 2.69 -3.33 -39.53
C LYS A 10 3.07 -4.77 -39.19
N LYS A 11 3.93 -5.39 -40.03
CA LYS A 11 4.54 -6.69 -39.77
C LYS A 11 5.58 -6.55 -38.64
N ILE A 12 5.47 -7.42 -37.64
CA ILE A 12 6.33 -7.47 -36.46
C ILE A 12 6.75 -8.88 -36.17
N GLU A 13 7.85 -9.07 -35.45
CA GLU A 13 8.24 -10.40 -34.95
C GLU A 13 7.14 -10.96 -34.03
N TYR A 14 6.94 -12.26 -34.07
CA TYR A 14 5.90 -12.92 -33.28
C TYR A 14 6.06 -12.73 -31.78
N SER A 15 7.32 -12.61 -31.30
CA SER A 15 7.69 -12.33 -29.91
C SER A 15 7.23 -10.95 -29.40
N LEU A 16 7.11 -9.96 -30.29
CA LEU A 16 6.73 -8.59 -29.92
C LEU A 16 5.22 -8.47 -29.73
N LYS A 17 4.79 -7.80 -28.68
CA LYS A 17 3.36 -7.55 -28.42
C LYS A 17 2.76 -6.57 -29.43
N MET A 18 3.49 -5.54 -29.82
CA MET A 18 3.10 -4.50 -30.78
C MET A 18 4.32 -3.83 -31.39
N CYS A 19 4.15 -3.05 -32.47
CA CYS A 19 5.23 -2.26 -33.06
C CYS A 19 5.66 -1.08 -32.14
N LYS A 20 6.87 -0.57 -32.36
CA LYS A 20 7.44 0.52 -31.54
C LYS A 20 6.53 1.76 -31.47
N GLU A 21 5.93 2.15 -32.58
CA GLU A 21 5.00 3.32 -32.62
C GLU A 21 3.73 3.08 -31.83
N CYS A 22 3.14 1.87 -31.91
CA CYS A 22 1.97 1.51 -31.10
C CYS A 22 2.31 1.43 -29.62
N ALA A 23 3.49 0.92 -29.26
CA ALA A 23 3.99 0.87 -27.88
C ALA A 23 4.15 2.27 -27.29
N SER A 24 4.81 3.18 -28.05
CA SER A 24 4.99 4.57 -27.61
C SER A 24 3.65 5.31 -27.40
N LYS A 25 2.68 5.11 -28.30
CA LYS A 25 1.32 5.68 -28.14
C LYS A 25 0.60 5.12 -26.92
N GLU A 26 0.73 3.81 -26.65
CA GLU A 26 0.11 3.18 -25.49
C GLU A 26 0.73 3.68 -24.19
N ASP A 27 2.06 3.80 -24.11
CA ASP A 27 2.77 4.38 -22.96
C ASP A 27 2.33 5.82 -22.68
N SER A 28 2.15 6.64 -23.73
CA SER A 28 1.66 8.02 -23.60
C SER A 28 0.23 8.04 -23.05
N ARG A 29 -0.66 7.16 -23.53
CA ARG A 29 -2.04 7.05 -23.04
C ARG A 29 -2.09 6.59 -21.58
N ILE A 30 -1.22 5.66 -21.19
CA ILE A 30 -1.12 5.18 -19.80
C ILE A 30 -0.67 6.34 -18.91
N LYS A 31 0.38 7.07 -19.28
CA LYS A 31 0.87 8.25 -18.55
C LYS A 31 -0.21 9.32 -18.37
N GLU A 32 -0.97 9.62 -19.43
CA GLU A 32 -2.08 10.59 -19.39
C GLU A 32 -3.17 10.15 -18.43
N ARG A 33 -3.62 8.88 -18.49
CA ARG A 33 -4.60 8.32 -17.55
C ARG A 33 -4.14 8.39 -16.09
N TYR A 34 -2.85 8.10 -15.83
CA TYR A 34 -2.27 8.23 -14.48
C TYR A 34 -2.26 9.69 -14.00
N LYS A 35 -1.94 10.63 -14.89
CA LYS A 35 -1.95 12.06 -14.60
C LYS A 35 -3.36 12.54 -14.25
N ASP A 36 -4.36 12.14 -15.04
CA ASP A 36 -5.77 12.45 -14.77
C ASP A 36 -6.28 11.82 -13.49
N TYR A 37 -5.95 10.57 -13.24
CA TYR A 37 -6.28 9.89 -12.00
C TYR A 37 -5.74 10.64 -10.78
N ARG A 38 -4.46 11.05 -10.80
CA ARG A 38 -3.85 11.84 -9.73
C ARG A 38 -4.53 13.19 -9.52
N ARG A 39 -4.91 13.88 -10.61
CA ARG A 39 -5.63 15.17 -10.52
C ARG A 39 -7.00 15.05 -9.86
N ARG A 40 -7.71 13.96 -10.13
CA ARG A 40 -9.09 13.75 -9.67
C ARG A 40 -9.18 13.14 -8.26
N ARG A 41 -8.07 12.70 -7.68
CA ARG A 41 -8.09 12.08 -6.34
C ARG A 41 -8.52 13.08 -5.28
N ALA A 42 -9.51 12.67 -4.46
CA ALA A 42 -9.96 13.43 -3.30
C ALA A 42 -9.01 13.31 -2.08
N ASP A 43 -8.08 12.35 -2.10
CA ASP A 43 -7.18 12.03 -0.98
C ASP A 43 -5.75 12.58 -1.14
N LYS A 44 -5.62 13.75 -1.77
CA LYS A 44 -4.31 14.38 -2.06
C LYS A 44 -3.48 14.61 -0.79
N ASP A 45 -4.12 15.05 0.28
CA ASP A 45 -3.45 15.33 1.55
C ASP A 45 -2.87 14.05 2.17
N ILE A 46 -3.61 12.95 2.06
CA ILE A 46 -3.15 11.62 2.50
C ILE A 46 -1.97 11.15 1.67
N GLN A 47 -2.01 11.34 0.35
CA GLN A 47 -0.90 10.98 -0.54
C GLN A 47 0.36 11.82 -0.26
N THR A 48 0.19 13.12 -0.05
CA THR A 48 1.28 14.02 0.33
C THR A 48 1.89 13.59 1.66
N PHE A 49 1.05 13.23 2.63
CA PHE A 49 1.51 12.70 3.91
C PHE A 49 2.38 11.44 3.74
N TYR A 50 1.93 10.44 2.98
CA TYR A 50 2.70 9.20 2.75
C TYR A 50 4.01 9.41 1.97
N ALA A 51 4.14 10.50 1.23
CA ALA A 51 5.38 10.89 0.55
C ALA A 51 6.33 11.72 1.44
N SER A 52 5.88 12.17 2.62
CA SER A 52 6.62 13.08 3.50
C SER A 52 7.81 12.44 4.20
N LYS A 53 8.78 13.29 4.58
CA LYS A 53 9.94 12.88 5.41
C LYS A 53 9.49 12.47 6.82
N GLU A 54 8.53 13.17 7.37
CA GLU A 54 7.94 12.92 8.70
C GLU A 54 7.36 11.51 8.79
N TRP A 55 6.66 11.07 7.74
CA TRP A 55 6.15 9.71 7.65
C TRP A 55 7.28 8.67 7.60
N LYS A 56 8.31 8.91 6.81
CA LYS A 56 9.48 8.00 6.74
C LYS A 56 10.11 7.82 8.11
N ILE A 57 10.33 8.93 8.85
CA ILE A 57 10.92 8.91 10.19
C ILE A 57 10.00 8.16 11.18
N ALA A 58 8.70 8.45 11.18
CA ALA A 58 7.75 7.78 12.07
C ALA A 58 7.68 6.27 11.79
N LYS A 59 7.67 5.90 10.52
CA LYS A 59 7.69 4.51 10.07
C LYS A 59 8.94 3.77 10.53
N ASP A 60 10.11 4.38 10.39
CA ASP A 60 11.38 3.78 10.82
C ASP A 60 11.45 3.64 12.35
N LYS A 61 10.98 4.64 13.10
CA LYS A 61 10.86 4.55 14.57
C LYS A 61 9.94 3.41 15.01
N ALA A 62 8.78 3.23 14.34
CA ALA A 62 7.88 2.12 14.63
C ALA A 62 8.54 0.76 14.35
N LYS A 63 9.28 0.63 13.26
CA LYS A 63 10.03 -0.59 12.93
C LYS A 63 11.09 -0.92 13.97
N ILE A 64 11.85 0.08 14.41
CA ILE A 64 12.88 -0.09 15.45
C ILE A 64 12.23 -0.54 16.76
N ARG A 65 11.16 0.13 17.21
CA ARG A 65 10.41 -0.25 18.42
C ARG A 65 9.93 -1.70 18.37
N ASP A 66 9.41 -2.11 17.22
CA ASP A 66 8.82 -3.46 17.02
C ASP A 66 9.86 -4.51 16.57
N ASN A 67 11.16 -4.19 16.64
CA ASN A 67 12.27 -5.07 16.25
C ASN A 67 12.16 -5.62 14.82
N TYR A 68 11.57 -4.86 13.89
CA TYR A 68 11.37 -5.25 12.48
C TYR A 68 10.54 -6.53 12.29
N ILE A 69 9.68 -6.88 13.25
CA ILE A 69 8.83 -8.07 13.18
C ILE A 69 7.35 -7.73 13.14
N CYS A 70 6.55 -8.62 12.55
CA CYS A 70 5.10 -8.53 12.57
C CYS A 70 4.57 -8.82 13.98
N LYS A 71 3.93 -7.84 14.60
CA LYS A 71 3.42 -7.96 15.97
C LYS A 71 2.28 -8.98 16.12
N LEU A 72 1.41 -9.12 15.11
CA LEU A 72 0.34 -10.13 15.12
C LEU A 72 0.86 -11.56 14.95
N CYS A 73 1.90 -11.75 14.14
CA CYS A 73 2.55 -13.07 14.05
C CYS A 73 3.28 -13.40 15.34
N TRP A 74 3.98 -12.43 15.92
CA TRP A 74 4.70 -12.60 17.19
C TRP A 74 3.76 -12.96 18.35
N ASP A 75 2.57 -12.36 18.40
CA ASP A 75 1.52 -12.71 19.38
C ASP A 75 1.06 -14.17 19.27
N LYS A 76 1.24 -14.79 18.11
CA LYS A 76 0.95 -16.21 17.83
C LYS A 76 2.20 -17.10 17.89
N GLU A 77 3.29 -16.61 18.46
CA GLU A 77 4.59 -17.31 18.51
C GLU A 77 5.17 -17.66 17.12
N VAL A 78 4.80 -16.89 16.09
CA VAL A 78 5.29 -17.03 14.73
C VAL A 78 6.21 -15.87 14.38
N PHE A 79 7.42 -16.19 13.95
CA PHE A 79 8.37 -15.16 13.50
C PHE A 79 8.11 -14.80 12.04
N LYS A 80 7.85 -13.51 11.78
CA LYS A 80 7.82 -12.91 10.43
C LYS A 80 8.34 -11.48 10.46
N PHE A 81 9.10 -11.10 9.43
CA PHE A 81 9.54 -9.72 9.26
C PHE A 81 8.39 -8.78 8.94
N VAL A 82 8.56 -7.52 9.32
CA VAL A 82 7.65 -6.43 8.95
C VAL A 82 7.73 -6.16 7.44
N GLU A 83 6.58 -5.98 6.83
CA GLU A 83 6.46 -5.55 5.43
C GLU A 83 5.71 -4.22 5.33
N VAL A 84 4.80 -3.94 6.29
CA VAL A 84 3.95 -2.75 6.32
C VAL A 84 3.88 -2.18 7.73
N VAL A 85 3.96 -0.86 7.86
CA VAL A 85 3.58 -0.15 9.09
C VAL A 85 2.14 0.35 8.92
N HIS A 86 1.26 -0.14 9.77
CA HIS A 86 -0.18 0.09 9.73
C HIS A 86 -0.61 1.12 10.77
N HIS A 87 -1.54 2.01 10.40
CA HIS A 87 -2.20 2.91 11.34
C HIS A 87 -3.39 2.19 12.00
N VAL A 88 -3.37 2.05 13.31
CA VAL A 88 -4.46 1.44 14.08
C VAL A 88 -5.75 2.23 13.89
N LYS A 89 -5.70 3.54 14.10
CA LYS A 89 -6.73 4.50 13.70
C LYS A 89 -6.40 5.01 12.31
N GLU A 90 -7.26 4.75 11.34
CA GLU A 90 -7.01 5.05 9.93
C GLU A 90 -6.81 6.56 9.70
N VAL A 91 -5.83 6.91 8.85
CA VAL A 91 -5.48 8.31 8.55
C VAL A 91 -6.66 9.11 8.01
N LYS A 92 -7.54 8.47 7.24
CA LYS A 92 -8.74 9.10 6.68
C LYS A 92 -9.71 9.62 7.76
N GLU A 93 -9.80 8.91 8.87
CA GLU A 93 -10.72 9.23 9.97
C GLU A 93 -10.02 10.06 11.06
N TYR A 94 -8.72 9.84 11.27
CA TYR A 94 -7.94 10.43 12.36
C TYR A 94 -6.62 11.03 11.83
N PHE A 95 -6.72 12.04 10.98
CA PHE A 95 -5.55 12.66 10.36
C PHE A 95 -4.56 13.27 11.37
N ASN A 96 -5.06 13.75 12.51
CA ASN A 96 -4.23 14.26 13.61
C ASN A 96 -3.35 13.19 14.28
N LYS A 97 -3.67 11.92 14.15
CA LYS A 97 -2.93 10.78 14.74
C LYS A 97 -1.96 10.09 13.77
N LYS A 98 -1.74 10.67 12.61
CA LYS A 98 -0.96 10.05 11.53
C LYS A 98 0.51 9.79 11.86
N LEU A 99 1.10 10.54 12.80
CA LEU A 99 2.50 10.44 13.21
C LEU A 99 2.68 9.93 14.65
N GLU A 100 1.59 9.65 15.36
CA GLU A 100 1.66 9.10 16.72
C GLU A 100 2.18 7.66 16.68
N LEU A 101 3.29 7.39 17.35
CA LEU A 101 3.88 6.04 17.41
C LEU A 101 2.92 5.02 18.04
N ASP A 102 2.10 5.44 19.00
CA ASP A 102 1.08 4.60 19.64
C ASP A 102 -0.08 4.25 18.70
N ASN A 103 -0.13 4.89 17.53
CA ASN A 103 -1.07 4.57 16.46
C ASN A 103 -0.44 3.76 15.32
N LEU A 104 0.84 3.41 15.41
CA LEU A 104 1.58 2.67 14.38
C LEU A 104 1.96 1.28 14.87
N ILE A 105 1.75 0.28 14.04
CA ILE A 105 2.12 -1.11 14.32
C ILE A 105 2.72 -1.80 13.09
N CYS A 106 3.74 -2.61 13.32
CA CYS A 106 4.40 -3.38 12.27
C CYS A 106 3.68 -4.68 11.97
N LEU A 107 3.35 -4.92 10.72
CA LEU A 107 2.65 -6.11 10.24
C LEU A 107 3.33 -6.71 9.01
N CYS A 108 3.14 -8.01 8.78
CA CYS A 108 3.38 -8.62 7.49
C CYS A 108 2.17 -8.39 6.55
N ASN A 109 2.35 -8.59 5.25
CA ASN A 109 1.28 -8.38 4.27
C ASN A 109 0.03 -9.22 4.53
N CYS A 110 0.19 -10.47 4.97
CA CYS A 110 -0.93 -11.34 5.30
C CYS A 110 -1.77 -10.79 6.47
N CYS A 111 -1.11 -10.42 7.57
CA CYS A 111 -1.78 -9.82 8.73
C CYS A 111 -2.41 -8.47 8.40
N HIS A 112 -1.74 -7.65 7.59
CA HIS A 112 -2.27 -6.36 7.14
C HIS A 112 -3.58 -6.52 6.34
N LYS A 113 -3.64 -7.50 5.43
CA LYS A 113 -4.88 -7.84 4.70
C LYS A 113 -5.99 -8.31 5.63
N GLU A 114 -5.67 -9.15 6.60
CA GLU A 114 -6.65 -9.62 7.59
C GLU A 114 -7.19 -8.50 8.46
N VAL A 115 -6.34 -7.58 8.92
CA VAL A 115 -6.76 -6.39 9.66
C VAL A 115 -7.75 -5.56 8.84
N HIS A 116 -7.44 -5.27 7.58
CA HIS A 116 -8.36 -4.53 6.71
C HIS A 116 -9.66 -5.26 6.44
N LYS A 117 -9.64 -6.58 6.35
CA LYS A 117 -10.85 -7.41 6.24
C LYS A 117 -11.74 -7.24 7.46
N GLN A 118 -11.17 -7.28 8.68
CA GLN A 118 -11.92 -7.05 9.92
C GLN A 118 -12.47 -5.62 10.02
N TYR A 119 -11.71 -4.61 9.57
CA TYR A 119 -12.16 -3.22 9.55
C TYR A 119 -13.35 -2.97 8.62
N LYS A 120 -13.42 -3.72 7.51
CA LYS A 120 -14.52 -3.60 6.53
C LYS A 120 -15.76 -4.42 6.89
N LYS A 121 -15.64 -5.38 7.81
CA LYS A 121 -16.73 -6.31 8.14
C LYS A 121 -17.90 -5.60 8.83
N ASN A 122 -17.65 -4.95 9.95
CA ASN A 122 -18.59 -4.12 10.70
C ASN A 122 -17.82 -3.29 11.75
N LYS A 123 -18.54 -2.36 12.41
CA LYS A 123 -17.95 -1.48 13.42
C LYS A 123 -17.37 -2.26 14.61
N ASP A 124 -18.11 -3.23 15.15
CA ASP A 124 -17.67 -4.01 16.30
C ASP A 124 -16.40 -4.80 16.01
N SER A 125 -16.31 -5.41 14.81
CA SER A 125 -15.12 -6.11 14.36
C SER A 125 -13.91 -5.16 14.22
N LYS A 126 -14.14 -3.96 13.69
CA LYS A 126 -13.13 -2.90 13.58
C LYS A 126 -12.62 -2.49 14.96
N ASP A 127 -13.53 -2.21 15.90
CA ASP A 127 -13.19 -1.75 17.24
C ASP A 127 -12.39 -2.82 18.02
N ARG A 128 -12.83 -4.08 17.98
CA ARG A 128 -12.09 -5.21 18.60
C ARG A 128 -10.68 -5.37 18.00
N MET A 129 -10.55 -5.27 16.70
CA MET A 129 -9.24 -5.38 16.05
C MET A 129 -8.33 -4.20 16.43
N GLN A 130 -8.86 -2.98 16.50
CA GLN A 130 -8.11 -1.81 16.95
C GLN A 130 -7.64 -1.95 18.40
N GLU A 131 -8.48 -2.45 19.29
CA GLU A 131 -8.11 -2.73 20.68
C GLU A 131 -7.02 -3.78 20.77
N LYS A 132 -7.14 -4.87 20.02
CA LYS A 132 -6.11 -5.89 19.93
C LYS A 132 -4.78 -5.33 19.45
N LEU A 133 -4.77 -4.58 18.37
CA LEU A 133 -3.55 -3.96 17.84
C LEU A 133 -2.90 -3.02 18.85
N LYS A 134 -3.70 -2.20 19.55
CA LYS A 134 -3.20 -1.31 20.60
C LYS A 134 -2.56 -2.07 21.75
N SER A 135 -3.11 -3.20 22.15
CA SER A 135 -2.54 -4.02 23.22
C SER A 135 -1.16 -4.60 22.89
N LEU A 136 -0.82 -4.71 21.60
CA LEU A 136 0.46 -5.22 21.11
C LEU A 136 1.53 -4.12 20.93
N ILE A 137 1.14 -2.86 21.00
CA ILE A 137 2.05 -1.71 20.96
C ILE A 137 2.58 -1.46 22.38
N LYS A 138 3.88 -1.63 22.56
CA LYS A 138 4.56 -1.44 23.86
C LYS A 138 5.70 -0.46 23.72
#